data_2d9b61a37e4ab7c05e220299d8271fd2
#
_entry.id   2d9b61a37e4ab7c05e220299d8271fd2
#
_cell.length_a   1.000
_cell.length_b   1.000
_cell.length_c   1.000
_cell.angle_alpha   90.00
_cell.angle_beta   90.00
_cell.angle_gamma   90.00
#
_symmetry.space_group_name_H-M   'P 1'
#
loop_
_entity.id
_entity.type
_entity.pdbx_description
1 polymer ?
#
loop_
_entity_poly.entity_id
_entity_poly.type
_entity_poly.pdbx_seq_one_letter_code
_entity_poly.pdbx_strand_id
1 'polypeptide(L)'
;MRAMDKVMKELHAFIAKKAPNGVKSEEEMQQIIEEFMMQHNEAVQHLQENGQDDTVPADVYDYLDLAEQASRKKDKREYLAKAAELEPDNVEVKLAQAELDSKGPLDMLKVLPGMIAAEEKRLKDQEIYQRSKGDFWLDFETRPYMMLLQEYLSDLTECGIHNKAIQVGEEMMRLNKNDNLGIRFQLMPLYAKMCNEMKALKLYKRGADEQNSSFYLLPLALLYFKLGDWPEAKSYLETLKQEYPITKKLIRSIKKGDQRIFQPYLDNPPYALFSDEELITAYLMNYAIYATEPYFFDWADEALIVHRKKKK
;
A
#
# COMPACT_ATOMS: atom_id res chain seq x y z
N MET A 1 -2.84 -5.20 -11.50
CA MET A 1 -1.54 -5.68 -11.00
C MET A 1 -1.34 -7.16 -11.35
N ARG A 2 -2.22 -8.06 -10.92
CA ARG A 2 -2.13 -9.52 -11.19
C ARG A 2 -2.03 -9.88 -12.68
N ALA A 3 -2.75 -9.18 -13.57
CA ALA A 3 -2.64 -9.41 -15.01
C ALA A 3 -1.20 -9.22 -15.54
N MET A 4 -0.49 -8.21 -15.04
CA MET A 4 0.92 -8.00 -15.39
C MET A 4 1.82 -9.09 -14.80
N ASP A 5 1.53 -9.53 -13.56
CA ASP A 5 2.31 -10.58 -12.89
C ASP A 5 2.15 -11.93 -13.60
N LYS A 6 0.93 -12.21 -14.11
CA LYS A 6 0.66 -13.36 -14.99
C LYS A 6 1.52 -13.34 -16.24
N VAL A 7 1.50 -12.22 -16.99
CA VAL A 7 2.32 -12.05 -18.21
C VAL A 7 3.82 -12.19 -17.90
N MET A 8 4.27 -11.60 -16.79
CA MET A 8 5.70 -11.71 -16.39
C MET A 8 6.09 -13.14 -16.03
N LYS A 9 5.21 -13.89 -15.34
CA LYS A 9 5.42 -15.31 -15.02
C LYS A 9 5.51 -16.17 -16.28
N GLU A 10 4.61 -15.95 -17.24
CA GLU A 10 4.63 -16.62 -18.54
C GLU A 10 5.91 -16.29 -19.33
N LEU A 11 6.32 -15.03 -19.35
CA LEU A 11 7.58 -14.58 -19.97
C LEU A 11 8.80 -15.28 -19.34
N HIS A 12 8.86 -15.34 -18.01
CA HIS A 12 9.96 -16.03 -17.33
C HIS A 12 10.02 -17.52 -17.63
N ALA A 13 8.86 -18.19 -17.65
CA ALA A 13 8.77 -19.59 -18.06
C ALA A 13 9.24 -19.77 -19.52
N PHE A 14 8.88 -18.84 -20.40
CA PHE A 14 9.29 -18.85 -21.79
C PHE A 14 10.81 -18.64 -21.94
N ILE A 15 11.40 -17.68 -21.20
CA ILE A 15 12.85 -17.46 -21.16
C ILE A 15 13.57 -18.71 -20.68
N ALA A 16 13.11 -19.32 -19.57
CA ALA A 16 13.72 -20.54 -19.04
C ALA A 16 13.69 -21.71 -20.05
N LYS A 17 12.62 -21.80 -20.85
CA LYS A 17 12.48 -22.80 -21.91
C LYS A 17 13.41 -22.53 -23.09
N LYS A 18 13.57 -21.27 -23.49
CA LYS A 18 14.40 -20.87 -24.65
C LYS A 18 15.90 -20.84 -24.34
N ALA A 19 16.24 -20.43 -23.12
CA ALA A 19 17.62 -20.29 -22.67
C ALA A 19 17.85 -21.08 -21.35
N PRO A 20 17.80 -22.42 -21.34
CA PRO A 20 17.92 -23.23 -20.14
C PRO A 20 19.29 -23.10 -19.44
N ASN A 21 20.30 -22.61 -20.14
CA ASN A 21 21.64 -22.34 -19.60
C ASN A 21 21.89 -20.86 -19.30
N GLY A 22 20.81 -20.06 -19.23
CA GLY A 22 20.85 -18.60 -19.08
C GLY A 22 21.02 -17.87 -20.41
N VAL A 23 20.55 -16.62 -20.45
CA VAL A 23 20.67 -15.73 -21.61
C VAL A 23 22.10 -15.19 -21.69
N LYS A 24 22.71 -15.22 -22.89
CA LYS A 24 24.14 -14.93 -23.07
C LYS A 24 24.42 -13.48 -23.47
N SER A 25 23.43 -12.76 -24.01
CA SER A 25 23.54 -11.37 -24.40
C SER A 25 22.22 -10.61 -24.28
N GLU A 26 22.29 -9.28 -24.27
CA GLU A 26 21.14 -8.40 -24.29
C GLU A 26 20.30 -8.56 -25.57
N GLU A 27 20.96 -8.78 -26.69
CA GLU A 27 20.33 -9.04 -28.00
C GLU A 27 19.52 -10.36 -27.97
N GLU A 28 20.08 -11.43 -27.38
CA GLU A 28 19.37 -12.71 -27.19
C GLU A 28 18.14 -12.53 -26.29
N MET A 29 18.26 -11.78 -25.21
CA MET A 29 17.14 -11.47 -24.34
C MET A 29 16.05 -10.72 -25.09
N GLN A 30 16.40 -9.71 -25.86
CA GLN A 30 15.46 -8.90 -26.63
C GLN A 30 14.73 -9.76 -27.68
N GLN A 31 15.42 -10.64 -28.37
CA GLN A 31 14.81 -11.57 -29.35
C GLN A 31 13.80 -12.52 -28.67
N ILE A 32 14.14 -13.05 -27.50
CA ILE A 32 13.23 -13.93 -26.73
C ILE A 32 11.97 -13.16 -26.29
N ILE A 33 12.12 -11.91 -25.84
CA ILE A 33 11.00 -11.06 -25.44
C ILE A 33 10.10 -10.73 -26.65
N GLU A 34 10.68 -10.37 -27.78
CA GLU A 34 9.92 -10.09 -29.03
C GLU A 34 9.14 -11.32 -29.50
N GLU A 35 9.76 -12.50 -29.47
CA GLU A 35 9.09 -13.77 -29.81
C GLU A 35 7.94 -14.09 -28.85
N PHE A 36 8.17 -13.90 -27.55
CA PHE A 36 7.11 -14.06 -26.55
C PHE A 36 5.94 -13.12 -26.79
N MET A 37 6.22 -11.82 -26.99
CA MET A 37 5.18 -10.82 -27.22
C MET A 37 4.35 -11.10 -28.48
N MET A 38 5.01 -11.59 -29.55
CA MET A 38 4.31 -12.00 -30.77
C MET A 38 3.36 -13.17 -30.49
N GLN A 39 3.83 -14.24 -29.84
CA GLN A 39 3.02 -15.41 -29.51
C GLN A 39 1.88 -15.08 -28.54
N HIS A 40 2.15 -14.25 -27.54
CA HIS A 40 1.15 -13.82 -26.56
C HIS A 40 0.05 -13.00 -27.24
N ASN A 41 0.40 -12.05 -28.12
CA ASN A 41 -0.58 -11.24 -28.85
C ASN A 41 -1.42 -12.08 -29.83
N GLU A 42 -0.81 -13.05 -30.53
CA GLU A 42 -1.54 -14.00 -31.38
C GLU A 42 -2.53 -14.85 -30.57
N ALA A 43 -2.11 -15.33 -29.39
CA ALA A 43 -2.98 -16.10 -28.49
C ALA A 43 -4.17 -15.25 -27.99
N VAL A 44 -3.94 -14.00 -27.59
CA VAL A 44 -4.98 -13.06 -27.15
C VAL A 44 -5.97 -12.76 -28.31
N GLN A 45 -5.49 -12.51 -29.53
CA GLN A 45 -6.34 -12.31 -30.69
C GLN A 45 -7.19 -13.55 -31.00
N HIS A 46 -6.61 -14.74 -30.95
CA HIS A 46 -7.31 -15.99 -31.18
C HIS A 46 -8.43 -16.25 -30.15
N LEU A 47 -8.19 -15.87 -28.88
CA LEU A 47 -9.21 -15.95 -27.82
C LEU A 47 -10.36 -14.98 -28.08
N GLN A 48 -10.08 -13.75 -28.51
CA GLN A 48 -11.08 -12.75 -28.86
C GLN A 48 -11.92 -13.13 -30.08
N GLU A 49 -11.30 -13.74 -31.11
CA GLU A 49 -11.99 -14.13 -32.34
C GLU A 49 -12.87 -15.39 -32.17
N ASN A 50 -12.46 -16.33 -31.33
CA ASN A 50 -13.17 -17.60 -31.13
C ASN A 50 -14.24 -17.56 -30.04
N GLY A 51 -14.50 -16.43 -29.41
CA GLY A 51 -15.56 -16.27 -28.40
C GLY A 51 -15.44 -17.29 -27.27
N GLN A 52 -14.21 -17.67 -26.91
CA GLN A 52 -14.00 -18.56 -25.77
C GLN A 52 -14.43 -17.83 -24.51
N ASP A 53 -15.31 -18.50 -23.79
CA ASP A 53 -15.99 -18.00 -22.60
C ASP A 53 -14.92 -17.64 -21.54
N ASP A 54 -14.67 -16.34 -21.35
CA ASP A 54 -13.77 -15.78 -20.31
C ASP A 54 -14.22 -16.19 -18.89
N THR A 55 -15.26 -17.01 -18.78
CA THR A 55 -15.88 -17.42 -17.51
C THR A 55 -15.21 -18.63 -16.85
N VAL A 56 -14.32 -19.35 -17.54
CA VAL A 56 -13.62 -20.50 -16.95
C VAL A 56 -12.25 -20.06 -16.43
N PRO A 57 -12.03 -20.00 -15.11
CA PRO A 57 -10.75 -19.64 -14.55
C PRO A 57 -9.65 -20.60 -15.03
N ALA A 58 -8.55 -20.06 -15.58
CA ALA A 58 -7.49 -20.85 -16.18
C ALA A 58 -6.29 -21.04 -15.24
N ASP A 59 -6.08 -20.11 -14.30
CA ASP A 59 -4.92 -20.12 -13.41
C ASP A 59 -5.23 -19.62 -11.99
N VAL A 60 -4.20 -19.58 -11.15
CA VAL A 60 -4.28 -19.15 -9.74
C VAL A 60 -4.75 -17.72 -9.59
N TYR A 61 -4.38 -16.82 -10.50
CA TYR A 61 -4.72 -15.40 -10.41
C TYR A 61 -6.19 -15.15 -10.75
N ASP A 62 -6.75 -15.91 -11.71
CA ASP A 62 -8.18 -15.85 -12.02
C ASP A 62 -9.03 -16.25 -10.81
N TYR A 63 -8.62 -17.29 -10.07
CA TYR A 63 -9.29 -17.69 -8.83
C TYR A 63 -9.10 -16.69 -7.69
N LEU A 64 -7.95 -16.03 -7.59
CA LEU A 64 -7.74 -14.94 -6.63
C LEU A 64 -8.64 -13.74 -6.92
N ASP A 65 -8.79 -13.36 -8.18
CA ASP A 65 -9.68 -12.26 -8.61
C ASP A 65 -11.15 -12.60 -8.33
N LEU A 66 -11.58 -13.83 -8.61
CA LEU A 66 -12.91 -14.31 -8.26
C LEU A 66 -13.14 -14.31 -6.75
N ALA A 67 -12.15 -14.71 -5.97
CA ALA A 67 -12.24 -14.70 -4.51
C ALA A 67 -12.37 -13.25 -3.98
N GLU A 68 -11.65 -12.29 -4.58
CA GLU A 68 -11.74 -10.87 -4.20
C GLU A 68 -13.12 -10.28 -4.51
N GLN A 69 -13.67 -10.59 -5.68
CA GLN A 69 -14.98 -10.10 -6.13
C GLN A 69 -16.16 -10.78 -5.42
N ALA A 70 -15.96 -11.97 -4.85
CA ALA A 70 -17.03 -12.73 -4.22
C ALA A 70 -17.53 -12.03 -2.95
N SER A 71 -18.85 -11.82 -2.83
CA SER A 71 -19.46 -11.20 -1.66
C SER A 71 -19.63 -12.17 -0.48
N ARG A 72 -19.75 -13.49 -0.73
CA ARG A 72 -19.99 -14.49 0.32
C ARG A 72 -18.70 -15.19 0.72
N LYS A 73 -18.46 -15.29 2.03
CA LYS A 73 -17.28 -16.01 2.58
C LYS A 73 -17.16 -17.46 2.07
N LYS A 74 -18.29 -18.12 1.82
CA LYS A 74 -18.30 -19.49 1.28
C LYS A 74 -17.68 -19.56 -0.12
N ASP A 75 -18.07 -18.64 -1.00
CA ASP A 75 -17.59 -18.60 -2.38
C ASP A 75 -16.09 -18.22 -2.41
N LYS A 76 -15.70 -17.23 -1.58
CA LYS A 76 -14.27 -16.89 -1.39
C LYS A 76 -13.45 -18.13 -1.02
N ARG A 77 -13.93 -18.91 -0.04
CA ARG A 77 -13.23 -20.12 0.42
C ARG A 77 -13.13 -21.17 -0.67
N GLU A 78 -14.17 -21.34 -1.50
CA GLU A 78 -14.17 -22.28 -2.63
C GLU A 78 -13.16 -21.87 -3.69
N TYR A 79 -13.11 -20.59 -4.07
CA TYR A 79 -12.14 -20.08 -5.05
C TYR A 79 -10.71 -20.18 -4.52
N LEU A 80 -10.46 -19.80 -3.25
CA LEU A 80 -9.14 -19.93 -2.65
C LEU A 80 -8.68 -21.39 -2.50
N ALA A 81 -9.59 -22.34 -2.29
CA ALA A 81 -9.26 -23.74 -2.28
C ALA A 81 -8.79 -24.22 -3.67
N LYS A 82 -9.50 -23.82 -4.72
CA LYS A 82 -9.09 -24.13 -6.11
C LYS A 82 -7.77 -23.48 -6.49
N ALA A 83 -7.55 -22.22 -6.07
CA ALA A 83 -6.24 -21.54 -6.25
C ALA A 83 -5.11 -22.33 -5.56
N ALA A 84 -5.34 -22.81 -4.33
CA ALA A 84 -4.36 -23.59 -3.57
C ALA A 84 -4.11 -25.00 -4.18
N GLU A 85 -5.09 -25.61 -4.86
CA GLU A 85 -4.89 -26.85 -5.62
C GLU A 85 -3.95 -26.66 -6.81
N LEU A 86 -4.04 -25.49 -7.48
CA LEU A 86 -3.17 -25.14 -8.61
C LEU A 86 -1.74 -24.79 -8.15
N GLU A 87 -1.61 -23.97 -7.13
CA GLU A 87 -0.32 -23.51 -6.58
C GLU A 87 -0.34 -23.55 -5.05
N PRO A 88 -0.03 -24.71 -4.42
CA PRO A 88 -0.08 -24.86 -2.96
C PRO A 88 0.86 -23.93 -2.19
N ASP A 89 1.95 -23.49 -2.84
CA ASP A 89 2.96 -22.63 -2.23
C ASP A 89 2.81 -21.15 -2.59
N ASN A 90 1.75 -20.78 -3.32
CA ASN A 90 1.50 -19.39 -3.68
C ASN A 90 1.22 -18.54 -2.43
N VAL A 91 2.05 -17.52 -2.23
CA VAL A 91 2.02 -16.65 -1.03
C VAL A 91 0.75 -15.81 -0.98
N GLU A 92 0.25 -15.32 -2.13
CA GLU A 92 -0.98 -14.52 -2.20
C GLU A 92 -2.21 -15.36 -1.81
N VAL A 93 -2.25 -16.63 -2.24
CA VAL A 93 -3.32 -17.57 -1.85
C VAL A 93 -3.29 -17.81 -0.34
N LYS A 94 -2.10 -18.07 0.22
CA LYS A 94 -1.93 -18.28 1.67
C LYS A 94 -2.34 -17.05 2.46
N LEU A 95 -1.97 -15.84 2.00
CA LEU A 95 -2.35 -14.58 2.63
C LEU A 95 -3.87 -14.41 2.60
N ALA A 96 -4.50 -14.54 1.44
CA ALA A 96 -5.96 -14.40 1.29
C ALA A 96 -6.76 -15.43 2.13
N GLN A 97 -6.23 -16.65 2.28
CA GLN A 97 -6.82 -17.65 3.18
C GLN A 97 -6.71 -17.23 4.64
N ALA A 98 -5.54 -16.73 5.06
CA ALA A 98 -5.32 -16.25 6.43
C ALA A 98 -6.23 -15.05 6.75
N GLU A 99 -6.38 -14.10 5.84
CA GLU A 99 -7.31 -12.97 5.97
C GLU A 99 -8.76 -13.44 6.10
N LEU A 100 -9.20 -14.38 5.26
CA LEU A 100 -10.56 -14.91 5.27
C LEU A 100 -10.92 -15.60 6.60
N ASP A 101 -9.97 -16.27 7.22
CA ASP A 101 -10.13 -17.01 8.48
C ASP A 101 -9.84 -16.15 9.72
N SER A 102 -9.21 -15.01 9.55
CA SER A 102 -8.91 -14.05 10.60
C SER A 102 -10.19 -13.38 11.14
N LYS A 103 -10.16 -13.03 12.42
CA LYS A 103 -11.16 -12.19 13.08
C LYS A 103 -10.73 -10.72 13.19
N GLY A 104 -9.54 -10.41 12.72
CA GLY A 104 -8.97 -9.08 12.72
C GLY A 104 -7.45 -9.05 12.88
N PRO A 105 -6.86 -7.86 13.01
CA PRO A 105 -5.42 -7.64 12.97
C PRO A 105 -4.61 -8.51 13.96
N LEU A 106 -5.13 -8.71 15.18
CA LEU A 106 -4.44 -9.54 16.20
C LEU A 106 -4.27 -11.01 15.78
N ASP A 107 -5.18 -11.56 14.97
CA ASP A 107 -5.05 -12.94 14.49
C ASP A 107 -4.04 -12.99 13.35
N MET A 108 -4.04 -11.99 12.46
CA MET A 108 -3.05 -11.85 11.39
C MET A 108 -1.63 -11.70 11.95
N LEU A 109 -1.44 -10.91 13.02
CA LEU A 109 -0.13 -10.76 13.69
C LEU A 109 0.45 -12.06 14.25
N LYS A 110 -0.37 -13.11 14.44
CA LYS A 110 0.11 -14.44 14.84
C LYS A 110 0.66 -15.26 13.66
N VAL A 111 0.17 -15.00 12.46
CA VAL A 111 0.44 -15.80 11.26
C VAL A 111 1.51 -15.14 10.37
N LEU A 112 1.38 -13.82 10.14
CA LEU A 112 2.24 -13.05 9.23
C LEU A 112 3.75 -13.21 9.51
N PRO A 113 4.26 -13.19 10.76
CA PRO A 113 5.69 -13.36 11.00
C PRO A 113 6.25 -14.69 10.46
N GLY A 114 5.46 -15.76 10.55
CA GLY A 114 5.83 -17.07 10.01
C GLY A 114 5.86 -17.08 8.47
N MET A 115 4.87 -16.44 7.84
CA MET A 115 4.81 -16.32 6.37
C MET A 115 5.95 -15.46 5.85
N ILE A 116 6.21 -14.31 6.48
CA ILE A 116 7.32 -13.41 6.15
C ILE A 116 8.65 -14.14 6.24
N ALA A 117 8.90 -14.87 7.33
CA ALA A 117 10.15 -15.61 7.52
C ALA A 117 10.33 -16.74 6.49
N ALA A 118 9.27 -17.45 6.14
CA ALA A 118 9.31 -18.51 5.14
C ALA A 118 9.62 -17.93 3.74
N GLU A 119 8.98 -16.83 3.39
CA GLU A 119 9.18 -16.19 2.09
C GLU A 119 10.56 -15.52 2.00
N GLU A 120 11.00 -14.86 3.06
CA GLU A 120 12.36 -14.31 3.13
C GLU A 120 13.42 -15.40 2.94
N LYS A 121 13.21 -16.55 3.60
CA LYS A 121 14.10 -17.71 3.44
C LYS A 121 14.12 -18.20 1.99
N ARG A 122 12.95 -18.37 1.34
CA ARG A 122 12.84 -18.78 -0.07
C ARG A 122 13.63 -17.84 -0.97
N LEU A 123 13.41 -16.53 -0.83
CA LEU A 123 14.09 -15.52 -1.62
C LEU A 123 15.61 -15.53 -1.44
N LYS A 124 16.09 -15.81 -0.22
CA LYS A 124 17.53 -15.95 0.09
C LYS A 124 18.12 -17.23 -0.46
N ASP A 125 17.44 -18.36 -0.32
CA ASP A 125 17.89 -19.66 -0.81
C ASP A 125 18.01 -19.66 -2.35
N GLN A 126 17.19 -18.86 -3.04
CA GLN A 126 17.20 -18.68 -4.49
C GLN A 126 18.05 -17.49 -4.97
N GLU A 127 18.79 -16.83 -4.07
CA GLU A 127 19.63 -15.65 -4.33
C GLU A 127 18.87 -14.41 -4.85
N ILE A 128 17.54 -14.48 -4.91
CA ILE A 128 16.65 -13.40 -5.39
C ILE A 128 16.75 -12.19 -4.46
N TYR A 129 16.81 -12.41 -3.15
CA TYR A 129 16.82 -11.34 -2.14
C TYR A 129 17.94 -10.31 -2.38
N GLN A 130 19.17 -10.77 -2.69
CA GLN A 130 20.28 -9.86 -2.94
C GLN A 130 20.21 -9.20 -4.30
N ARG A 131 19.82 -9.97 -5.32
CA ARG A 131 19.67 -9.48 -6.71
C ARG A 131 18.68 -8.32 -6.78
N SER A 132 17.53 -8.43 -6.10
CA SER A 132 16.42 -7.48 -6.23
C SER A 132 16.43 -6.37 -5.17
N LYS A 133 17.46 -6.35 -4.29
CA LYS A 133 17.53 -5.39 -3.18
C LYS A 133 17.60 -3.93 -3.65
N GLY A 134 16.58 -3.18 -3.35
CA GLY A 134 16.36 -1.80 -3.76
C GLY A 134 15.19 -1.64 -4.72
N ASP A 135 14.80 -2.73 -5.40
CA ASP A 135 13.76 -2.75 -6.43
C ASP A 135 12.72 -3.87 -6.20
N PHE A 136 12.49 -4.27 -4.94
CA PHE A 136 11.63 -5.39 -4.55
C PHE A 136 10.20 -5.30 -5.09
N TRP A 137 9.68 -4.09 -5.34
CA TRP A 137 8.37 -3.94 -5.94
C TRP A 137 8.38 -4.11 -7.47
N LEU A 138 9.49 -3.78 -8.11
CA LEU A 138 9.63 -3.89 -9.56
C LEU A 138 9.84 -5.35 -10.00
N ASP A 139 10.48 -6.16 -9.15
CA ASP A 139 10.68 -7.58 -9.39
C ASP A 139 9.44 -8.36 -8.91
N PHE A 140 8.74 -9.00 -9.86
CA PHE A 140 7.51 -9.74 -9.57
C PHE A 140 7.74 -10.91 -8.58
N GLU A 141 8.93 -11.51 -8.55
CA GLU A 141 9.27 -12.61 -7.62
C GLU A 141 9.36 -12.15 -6.15
N THR A 142 9.60 -10.86 -5.89
CA THR A 142 9.67 -10.29 -4.55
C THR A 142 8.43 -9.52 -4.13
N ARG A 143 7.49 -9.25 -5.05
CA ARG A 143 6.22 -8.56 -4.72
C ARG A 143 5.41 -9.26 -3.64
N PRO A 144 5.23 -10.60 -3.63
CA PRO A 144 4.49 -11.28 -2.58
C PRO A 144 5.09 -11.04 -1.19
N TYR A 145 6.42 -10.97 -1.08
CA TYR A 145 7.09 -10.60 0.17
C TYR A 145 6.75 -9.17 0.61
N MET A 146 6.74 -8.22 -0.32
CA MET A 146 6.36 -6.83 -0.04
C MET A 146 4.88 -6.72 0.37
N MET A 147 3.99 -7.52 -0.20
CA MET A 147 2.58 -7.59 0.20
C MET A 147 2.43 -8.10 1.63
N LEU A 148 3.15 -9.15 2.02
CA LEU A 148 3.18 -9.63 3.41
C LEU A 148 3.67 -8.56 4.39
N LEU A 149 4.72 -7.81 4.03
CA LEU A 149 5.25 -6.74 4.87
C LEU A 149 4.25 -5.57 4.97
N GLN A 150 3.52 -5.25 3.90
CA GLN A 150 2.53 -4.19 3.89
C GLN A 150 1.35 -4.52 4.80
N GLU A 151 0.84 -5.75 4.73
CA GLU A 151 -0.22 -6.22 5.61
C GLU A 151 0.26 -6.22 7.07
N TYR A 152 1.47 -6.69 7.32
CA TYR A 152 2.06 -6.68 8.65
C TYR A 152 2.23 -5.26 9.21
N LEU A 153 2.63 -4.29 8.39
CA LEU A 153 2.73 -2.87 8.75
C LEU A 153 1.36 -2.30 9.13
N SER A 154 0.33 -2.63 8.35
CA SER A 154 -1.06 -2.21 8.59
C SER A 154 -1.58 -2.75 9.93
N ASP A 155 -1.49 -4.05 10.13
CA ASP A 155 -1.96 -4.71 11.34
C ASP A 155 -1.24 -4.25 12.61
N LEU A 156 0.08 -4.06 12.54
CA LEU A 156 0.88 -3.49 13.63
C LEU A 156 0.40 -2.08 13.98
N THR A 157 0.08 -1.27 12.95
CA THR A 157 -0.39 0.10 13.13
C THR A 157 -1.78 0.11 13.78
N GLU A 158 -2.69 -0.73 13.31
CA GLU A 158 -4.03 -0.87 13.88
C GLU A 158 -4.01 -1.37 15.33
N CYS A 159 -3.10 -2.30 15.63
CA CYS A 159 -2.92 -2.80 17.00
C CYS A 159 -2.13 -1.86 17.91
N GLY A 160 -1.68 -0.69 17.42
CA GLY A 160 -0.92 0.29 18.22
C GLY A 160 0.53 -0.13 18.48
N ILE A 161 1.07 -1.12 17.78
CA ILE A 161 2.44 -1.62 17.93
C ILE A 161 3.40 -0.75 17.06
N HIS A 162 3.35 0.56 17.27
CA HIS A 162 3.92 1.56 16.36
C HIS A 162 5.44 1.44 16.18
N ASN A 163 6.21 1.09 17.22
CA ASN A 163 7.67 0.93 17.09
C ASN A 163 8.04 -0.18 16.13
N LYS A 164 7.29 -1.29 16.14
CA LYS A 164 7.52 -2.40 15.20
C LYS A 164 7.02 -2.04 13.80
N ALA A 165 5.89 -1.35 13.69
CA ALA A 165 5.36 -0.83 12.43
C ALA A 165 6.40 0.08 11.73
N ILE A 166 7.03 0.99 12.48
CA ILE A 166 8.11 1.84 11.95
C ILE A 166 9.28 0.99 11.43
N GLN A 167 9.72 -0.02 12.17
CA GLN A 167 10.82 -0.90 11.73
C GLN A 167 10.48 -1.62 10.42
N VAL A 168 9.26 -2.13 10.29
CA VAL A 168 8.79 -2.80 9.06
C VAL A 168 8.73 -1.81 7.90
N GLY A 169 8.14 -0.63 8.10
CA GLY A 169 8.06 0.39 7.05
C GLY A 169 9.44 0.88 6.60
N GLU A 170 10.38 1.09 7.53
CA GLU A 170 11.77 1.46 7.21
C GLU A 170 12.49 0.36 6.41
N GLU A 171 12.25 -0.91 6.74
CA GLU A 171 12.77 -2.04 5.98
C GLU A 171 12.17 -2.07 4.57
N MET A 172 10.86 -1.87 4.41
CA MET A 172 10.21 -1.78 3.09
C MET A 172 10.81 -0.66 2.24
N MET A 173 11.05 0.52 2.83
CA MET A 173 11.73 1.65 2.15
C MET A 173 13.16 1.32 1.74
N ARG A 174 13.85 0.45 2.47
CA ARG A 174 15.21 -0.02 2.16
C ARG A 174 15.20 -1.03 1.02
N LEU A 175 14.19 -1.89 0.98
CA LEU A 175 14.02 -2.93 -0.04
C LEU A 175 13.50 -2.38 -1.37
N ASN A 176 12.74 -1.29 -1.33
CA ASN A 176 12.15 -0.63 -2.50
C ASN A 176 12.43 0.88 -2.44
N LYS A 177 13.58 1.30 -2.98
CA LYS A 177 14.09 2.67 -2.86
C LYS A 177 13.20 3.73 -3.52
N ASN A 178 12.48 3.34 -4.58
CA ASN A 178 11.57 4.23 -5.30
C ASN A 178 10.22 4.42 -4.58
N ASP A 179 9.99 3.65 -3.51
CA ASP A 179 8.76 3.72 -2.71
C ASP A 179 7.47 3.66 -3.54
N ASN A 180 7.42 2.74 -4.49
CA ASN A 180 6.26 2.53 -5.37
C ASN A 180 4.96 2.20 -4.61
N LEU A 181 5.07 1.72 -3.37
CA LEU A 181 3.94 1.43 -2.47
C LEU A 181 3.49 2.63 -1.63
N GLY A 182 4.22 3.77 -1.68
CA GLY A 182 3.89 4.95 -0.89
C GLY A 182 4.05 4.74 0.63
N ILE A 183 4.97 3.87 1.05
CA ILE A 183 5.22 3.55 2.47
C ILE A 183 5.60 4.80 3.27
N ARG A 184 6.22 5.80 2.61
CA ARG A 184 6.50 7.11 3.21
C ARG A 184 5.24 7.77 3.80
N PHE A 185 4.07 7.56 3.20
CA PHE A 185 2.80 8.14 3.64
C PHE A 185 2.17 7.43 4.84
N GLN A 186 2.62 6.22 5.14
CA GLN A 186 2.28 5.49 6.37
C GLN A 186 3.31 5.77 7.48
N LEU A 187 4.59 5.95 7.12
CA LEU A 187 5.64 6.29 8.08
C LEU A 187 5.52 7.70 8.65
N MET A 188 5.08 8.68 7.85
CA MET A 188 4.95 10.07 8.33
C MET A 188 4.04 10.19 9.56
N PRO A 189 2.77 9.70 9.55
CA PRO A 189 1.93 9.76 10.74
C PRO A 189 2.42 8.87 11.89
N LEU A 190 3.11 7.75 11.61
CA LEU A 190 3.78 6.95 12.63
C LEU A 190 4.90 7.73 13.34
N TYR A 191 5.73 8.46 12.59
CA TYR A 191 6.75 9.33 13.18
C TYR A 191 6.12 10.46 14.00
N ALA A 192 5.03 11.07 13.53
CA ALA A 192 4.29 12.07 14.26
C ALA A 192 3.71 11.48 15.56
N LYS A 193 3.08 10.32 15.51
CA LYS A 193 2.54 9.59 16.66
C LYS A 193 3.59 9.36 17.74
N MET A 194 4.81 8.99 17.32
CA MET A 194 5.94 8.67 18.19
C MET A 194 6.83 9.87 18.52
N CYS A 195 6.44 11.09 18.12
CA CYS A 195 7.22 12.32 18.31
C CYS A 195 8.67 12.23 17.75
N ASN A 196 8.85 11.48 16.65
CA ASN A 196 10.16 11.31 16.03
C ASN A 196 10.42 12.39 14.98
N GLU A 197 10.67 13.62 15.46
CA GLU A 197 10.87 14.80 14.62
C GLU A 197 11.98 14.61 13.58
N MET A 198 13.11 14.07 14.01
CA MET A 198 14.28 13.90 13.13
C MET A 198 13.95 13.02 11.91
N LYS A 199 13.26 11.90 12.11
CA LYS A 199 12.89 11.00 11.01
C LYS A 199 11.78 11.59 10.15
N ALA A 200 10.79 12.25 10.76
CA ALA A 200 9.72 12.92 10.03
C ALA A 200 10.28 14.01 9.11
N LEU A 201 11.14 14.91 9.62
CA LEU A 201 11.76 15.96 8.82
C LEU A 201 12.70 15.42 7.73
N LYS A 202 13.43 14.34 8.01
CA LYS A 202 14.25 13.68 6.99
C LYS A 202 13.40 13.17 5.83
N LEU A 203 12.27 12.55 6.14
CA LEU A 203 11.34 12.01 5.13
C LEU A 203 10.67 13.15 4.35
N TYR A 204 10.20 14.19 5.03
CA TYR A 204 9.63 15.40 4.44
C TYR A 204 10.58 16.08 3.44
N LYS A 205 11.86 16.23 3.82
CA LYS A 205 12.89 16.84 2.94
C LYS A 205 13.19 15.97 1.71
N ARG A 206 13.04 14.65 1.80
CA ARG A 206 13.22 13.74 0.66
C ARG A 206 12.10 13.89 -0.38
N GLY A 207 10.88 14.25 0.03
CA GLY A 207 9.72 14.49 -0.84
C GLY A 207 9.63 15.94 -1.29
N ALA A 208 10.72 16.56 -1.76
CA ALA A 208 10.80 17.99 -2.05
C ALA A 208 9.68 18.51 -2.97
N ASP A 209 9.27 17.74 -3.97
CA ASP A 209 8.24 18.12 -4.94
C ASP A 209 6.81 17.91 -4.41
N GLU A 210 6.65 17.24 -3.27
CA GLU A 210 5.38 16.88 -2.66
C GLU A 210 5.16 17.52 -1.28
N GLN A 211 5.97 18.52 -0.89
CA GLN A 211 5.94 19.06 0.47
C GLN A 211 4.61 19.68 0.89
N ASN A 212 3.81 20.15 -0.07
CA ASN A 212 2.46 20.65 0.20
C ASN A 212 1.39 19.53 0.20
N SER A 213 1.76 18.28 -0.01
CA SER A 213 0.82 17.17 0.08
C SER A 213 0.27 17.02 1.51
N SER A 214 -1.01 16.71 1.61
CA SER A 214 -1.70 16.42 2.87
C SER A 214 -1.08 15.26 3.63
N PHE A 215 -0.45 14.32 2.93
CA PHE A 215 0.29 13.21 3.52
C PHE A 215 1.53 13.64 4.34
N TYR A 216 2.01 14.87 4.13
CA TYR A 216 3.07 15.47 4.95
C TYR A 216 2.53 16.54 5.91
N LEU A 217 1.68 17.44 5.42
CA LEU A 217 1.23 18.60 6.21
C LEU A 217 0.40 18.19 7.43
N LEU A 218 -0.53 17.24 7.27
CA LEU A 218 -1.37 16.80 8.38
C LEU A 218 -0.58 16.07 9.49
N PRO A 219 0.32 15.10 9.17
CA PRO A 219 1.18 14.49 10.19
C PRO A 219 2.15 15.48 10.84
N LEU A 220 2.70 16.47 10.10
CA LEU A 220 3.60 17.47 10.68
C LEU A 220 2.85 18.39 11.65
N ALA A 221 1.63 18.79 11.33
CA ALA A 221 0.79 19.52 12.26
C ALA A 221 0.54 18.72 13.56
N LEU A 222 0.26 17.42 13.45
CA LEU A 222 0.12 16.51 14.60
C LEU A 222 1.43 16.40 15.39
N LEU A 223 2.56 16.23 14.70
CA LEU A 223 3.88 16.12 15.32
C LEU A 223 4.19 17.32 16.21
N TYR A 224 4.11 18.53 15.66
CA TYR A 224 4.43 19.75 16.41
C TYR A 224 3.40 20.07 17.49
N PHE A 225 2.13 19.70 17.29
CA PHE A 225 1.14 19.74 18.37
C PHE A 225 1.59 18.87 19.55
N LYS A 226 2.04 17.64 19.30
CA LYS A 226 2.49 16.69 20.34
C LYS A 226 3.81 17.08 20.97
N LEU A 227 4.70 17.78 20.24
CA LEU A 227 5.93 18.35 20.78
C LEU A 227 5.68 19.62 21.62
N GLY A 228 4.46 20.17 21.63
CA GLY A 228 4.11 21.41 22.33
C GLY A 228 4.51 22.67 21.57
N ASP A 229 5.03 22.56 20.34
CA ASP A 229 5.28 23.70 19.46
C ASP A 229 4.02 24.05 18.65
N TRP A 230 3.05 24.61 19.33
CA TRP A 230 1.76 24.96 18.75
C TRP A 230 1.84 26.05 17.66
N PRO A 231 2.75 27.04 17.72
CA PRO A 231 2.96 27.97 16.62
C PRO A 231 3.34 27.25 15.32
N GLU A 232 4.29 26.30 15.35
CA GLU A 232 4.72 25.54 14.19
C GLU A 232 3.62 24.59 13.73
N ALA A 233 2.94 23.88 14.64
CA ALA A 233 1.78 23.07 14.33
C ALA A 233 0.69 23.85 13.60
N LYS A 234 0.43 25.11 14.04
CA LYS A 234 -0.53 26.00 13.41
C LYS A 234 -0.08 26.42 12.00
N SER A 235 1.22 26.67 11.79
CA SER A 235 1.76 26.99 10.47
C SER A 235 1.45 25.89 9.45
N TYR A 236 1.69 24.63 9.79
CA TYR A 236 1.33 23.49 8.93
C TYR A 236 -0.18 23.37 8.69
N LEU A 237 -1.02 23.62 9.71
CA LEU A 237 -2.48 23.62 9.55
C LEU A 237 -2.97 24.76 8.64
N GLU A 238 -2.34 25.94 8.73
CA GLU A 238 -2.69 27.09 7.88
C GLU A 238 -2.32 26.80 6.43
N THR A 239 -1.15 26.21 6.17
CA THR A 239 -0.74 25.73 4.85
C THR A 239 -1.70 24.66 4.35
N LEU A 240 -2.02 23.64 5.16
CA LEU A 240 -2.97 22.59 4.81
C LEU A 240 -4.33 23.17 4.40
N LYS A 241 -4.82 24.18 5.14
CA LYS A 241 -6.09 24.86 4.82
C LYS A 241 -6.01 25.70 3.54
N GLN A 242 -4.84 26.25 3.20
CA GLN A 242 -4.65 27.02 1.95
C GLN A 242 -4.69 26.08 0.75
N GLU A 243 -3.97 24.95 0.84
CA GLU A 243 -3.91 23.95 -0.23
C GLU A 243 -5.21 23.14 -0.36
N TYR A 244 -5.89 22.85 0.77
CA TYR A 244 -7.08 21.99 0.84
C TYR A 244 -8.26 22.72 1.49
N PRO A 245 -9.16 23.34 0.71
CA PRO A 245 -10.30 24.13 1.22
C PRO A 245 -11.23 23.33 2.16
N ILE A 246 -11.32 22.01 2.00
CA ILE A 246 -12.13 21.12 2.85
C ILE A 246 -11.59 20.98 4.28
N THR A 247 -10.34 21.36 4.57
CA THR A 247 -9.64 21.11 5.85
C THR A 247 -10.52 21.43 7.07
N LYS A 248 -11.15 22.60 7.08
CA LYS A 248 -12.01 22.99 8.21
C LYS A 248 -13.25 22.11 8.37
N LYS A 249 -13.84 21.72 7.25
CA LYS A 249 -15.02 20.83 7.24
C LYS A 249 -14.62 19.44 7.72
N LEU A 250 -13.48 18.93 7.23
CA LEU A 250 -12.93 17.63 7.65
C LEU A 250 -12.68 17.59 9.16
N ILE A 251 -11.89 18.55 9.70
CA ILE A 251 -11.58 18.63 11.15
C ILE A 251 -12.86 18.65 11.99
N ARG A 252 -13.87 19.42 11.59
CA ARG A 252 -15.15 19.48 12.31
C ARG A 252 -15.97 18.21 12.20
N SER A 253 -15.90 17.51 11.07
CA SER A 253 -16.57 16.21 10.90
C SER A 253 -15.92 15.15 11.77
N ILE A 254 -14.59 15.09 11.84
CA ILE A 254 -13.86 14.20 12.73
C ILE A 254 -14.24 14.47 14.19
N LYS A 255 -14.15 15.71 14.62
CA LYS A 255 -14.50 16.13 15.98
C LYS A 255 -15.94 15.78 16.40
N LYS A 256 -16.88 15.83 15.46
CA LYS A 256 -18.31 15.50 15.70
C LYS A 256 -18.62 14.01 15.52
N GLY A 257 -17.68 13.19 15.05
CA GLY A 257 -17.93 11.81 14.66
C GLY A 257 -18.83 11.69 13.42
N ASP A 258 -18.90 12.73 12.57
CA ASP A 258 -19.73 12.73 11.36
C ASP A 258 -19.07 11.94 10.24
N GLN A 259 -19.52 10.70 10.06
CA GLN A 259 -18.98 9.78 9.05
C GLN A 259 -19.41 10.07 7.61
N ARG A 260 -20.38 10.95 7.39
CA ARG A 260 -20.95 11.21 6.04
C ARG A 260 -19.93 11.78 5.06
N ILE A 261 -18.91 12.52 5.57
CA ILE A 261 -17.85 13.09 4.75
C ILE A 261 -16.95 12.00 4.13
N PHE A 262 -16.87 10.83 4.74
CA PHE A 262 -15.99 9.72 4.34
C PHE A 262 -16.67 8.73 3.40
N GLN A 263 -18.01 8.69 3.35
CA GLN A 263 -18.76 7.68 2.59
C GLN A 263 -18.34 7.57 1.12
N PRO A 264 -18.10 8.66 0.37
CA PRO A 264 -17.67 8.58 -1.02
C PRO A 264 -16.26 8.01 -1.23
N TYR A 265 -15.47 7.88 -0.15
CA TYR A 265 -14.04 7.55 -0.20
C TYR A 265 -13.71 6.20 0.43
N LEU A 266 -14.71 5.45 0.92
CA LEU A 266 -14.48 4.16 1.58
C LEU A 266 -13.95 3.09 0.63
N ASP A 267 -14.29 3.18 -0.66
CA ASP A 267 -13.80 2.27 -1.70
C ASP A 267 -12.48 2.75 -2.32
N ASN A 268 -11.79 3.66 -1.64
CA ASN A 268 -10.49 4.22 -2.04
C ASN A 268 -10.44 4.67 -3.52
N PRO A 269 -11.33 5.57 -3.95
CA PRO A 269 -11.36 6.04 -5.33
C PRO A 269 -10.07 6.77 -5.70
N PRO A 270 -9.69 6.80 -6.98
CA PRO A 270 -8.57 7.60 -7.44
C PRO A 270 -8.74 9.07 -7.06
N TYR A 271 -7.66 9.73 -6.67
CA TYR A 271 -7.64 11.16 -6.35
C TYR A 271 -6.55 11.90 -7.13
N ALA A 272 -6.76 13.19 -7.35
CA ALA A 272 -5.74 14.06 -7.90
C ALA A 272 -4.82 14.56 -6.77
N LEU A 273 -3.54 14.76 -7.09
CA LEU A 273 -2.60 15.39 -6.14
C LEU A 273 -3.11 16.79 -5.78
N PHE A 274 -2.93 17.17 -4.52
CA PHE A 274 -3.35 18.47 -3.95
C PHE A 274 -4.86 18.74 -4.05
N SER A 275 -5.68 17.68 -4.11
CA SER A 275 -7.15 17.79 -4.08
C SER A 275 -7.72 17.57 -2.68
N ASP A 276 -8.96 18.00 -2.47
CA ASP A 276 -9.69 17.74 -1.22
C ASP A 276 -9.84 16.23 -0.95
N GLU A 277 -9.92 15.43 -2.01
CA GLU A 277 -9.96 13.97 -1.98
C GLU A 277 -8.65 13.38 -1.43
N GLU A 278 -7.49 13.94 -1.80
CA GLU A 278 -6.19 13.52 -1.25
C GLU A 278 -6.17 13.66 0.27
N LEU A 279 -6.63 14.80 0.81
CA LEU A 279 -6.65 15.02 2.26
C LEU A 279 -7.56 14.02 2.98
N ILE A 280 -8.72 13.72 2.41
CA ILE A 280 -9.63 12.72 2.99
C ILE A 280 -8.98 11.33 2.95
N THR A 281 -8.36 10.96 1.84
CA THR A 281 -7.64 9.70 1.69
C THR A 281 -6.46 9.60 2.65
N ALA A 282 -5.67 10.67 2.80
CA ALA A 282 -4.55 10.71 3.76
C ALA A 282 -5.00 10.46 5.21
N TYR A 283 -6.16 11.00 5.59
CA TYR A 283 -6.76 10.73 6.89
C TYR A 283 -7.26 9.28 7.01
N LEU A 284 -8.00 8.77 6.02
CA LEU A 284 -8.59 7.44 6.05
C LEU A 284 -7.53 6.33 6.04
N MET A 285 -6.51 6.44 5.20
CA MET A 285 -5.39 5.47 5.15
C MET A 285 -4.65 5.36 6.49
N ASN A 286 -4.67 6.40 7.30
CA ASN A 286 -3.98 6.46 8.59
C ASN A 286 -4.95 6.63 9.76
N TYR A 287 -6.20 6.19 9.56
CA TYR A 287 -7.28 6.36 10.55
C TYR A 287 -6.92 5.85 11.94
N ALA A 288 -6.29 4.67 12.03
CA ALA A 288 -5.89 4.06 13.29
C ALA A 288 -4.98 4.97 14.15
N ILE A 289 -4.17 5.82 13.51
CA ILE A 289 -3.32 6.79 14.20
C ILE A 289 -4.15 8.01 14.62
N TYR A 290 -4.88 8.59 13.69
CA TYR A 290 -5.62 9.84 13.95
C TYR A 290 -6.80 9.67 14.90
N ALA A 291 -7.49 8.52 14.87
CA ALA A 291 -8.60 8.23 15.77
C ALA A 291 -8.19 8.21 17.25
N THR A 292 -6.92 8.02 17.54
CA THR A 292 -6.36 8.03 18.90
C THR A 292 -5.81 9.39 19.34
N GLU A 293 -6.02 10.45 18.54
CA GLU A 293 -5.55 11.81 18.81
C GLU A 293 -6.71 12.86 18.84
N PRO A 294 -7.79 12.65 19.63
CA PRO A 294 -8.96 13.52 19.58
C PRO A 294 -8.64 14.97 19.98
N TYR A 295 -7.75 15.18 20.94
CA TYR A 295 -7.36 16.51 21.40
C TYR A 295 -6.61 17.32 20.36
N PHE A 296 -5.92 16.66 19.41
CA PHE A 296 -5.31 17.36 18.27
C PHE A 296 -6.41 17.99 17.39
N PHE A 297 -7.48 17.28 17.09
CA PHE A 297 -8.57 17.82 16.27
C PHE A 297 -9.41 18.89 17.00
N ASP A 298 -9.56 18.78 18.33
CA ASP A 298 -10.17 19.83 19.13
C ASP A 298 -9.35 21.13 19.05
N TRP A 299 -8.05 21.03 19.29
CA TRP A 299 -7.14 22.15 19.18
C TRP A 299 -7.07 22.71 17.74
N ALA A 300 -7.03 21.86 16.71
CA ALA A 300 -6.94 22.28 15.31
C ALA A 300 -8.17 23.08 14.87
N ASP A 301 -9.39 22.69 15.31
CA ASP A 301 -10.60 23.50 15.05
C ASP A 301 -10.49 24.90 15.67
N GLU A 302 -9.99 25.00 16.89
CA GLU A 302 -9.79 26.30 17.57
C GLU A 302 -8.68 27.13 16.91
N ALA A 303 -7.54 26.51 16.57
CA ALA A 303 -6.39 27.17 15.95
C ALA A 303 -6.73 27.80 14.58
N LEU A 304 -7.69 27.19 13.85
CA LEU A 304 -8.16 27.69 12.56
C LEU A 304 -9.32 28.70 12.65
N ILE A 305 -9.75 29.08 13.86
CA ILE A 305 -10.73 30.18 14.03
C ILE A 305 -10.03 31.50 13.70
N VAL A 306 -10.53 32.18 12.68
CA VAL A 306 -10.08 33.54 12.35
C VAL A 306 -10.73 34.50 13.35
N HIS A 307 -9.98 34.93 14.37
CA HIS A 307 -10.40 36.06 15.19
C HIS A 307 -10.46 37.32 14.29
N ARG A 308 -11.65 37.72 13.85
CA ARG A 308 -11.82 39.05 13.25
C ARG A 308 -11.37 40.07 14.28
N LYS A 309 -10.19 40.70 14.02
CA LYS A 309 -9.81 41.89 14.82
C LYS A 309 -10.98 42.86 14.77
N LYS A 310 -11.65 43.06 15.91
CA LYS A 310 -12.62 44.16 16.01
C LYS A 310 -11.87 45.42 15.62
N LYS A 311 -12.22 46.04 14.49
CA LYS A 311 -11.77 47.39 14.17
C LYS A 311 -12.20 48.26 15.33
N LYS A 312 -11.24 48.78 16.10
CA LYS A 312 -11.44 49.85 17.03
C LYS A 312 -11.62 51.15 16.26
#